data_a50bb4e94c1d4e4eb1c80f8eca196e9a
#
_entry.id   a50bb4e94c1d4e4eb1c80f8eca196e9a
#
_cell.length_a   1.000
_cell.length_b   1.000
_cell.length_c   1.000
_cell.angle_alpha   90.00
_cell.angle_beta   90.00
_cell.angle_gamma   90.00
#
_symmetry.space_group_name_H-M   'P 1'
#
loop_
_entity.id
_entity.type
_entity.pdbx_description
1 polymer ?
#
loop_
_entity_poly.entity_id
_entity_poly.type
_entity_poly.pdbx_seq_one_letter_code
_entity_poly.pdbx_strand_id
1 'polypeptide(L)'
;DLRYDRADEFVEIVLGHWDSWQDDALIVDKSTNLFADPSKVSRLDHKGKYFSSRGPFTVPRSEQGHPVLIQAGQSGRGQRFAAQWAELVFVGYPNLEFGTKAYASLKAQAVEIGRDPGSMRIAHLIAPVVAATKAEAEDKRAELEKLPIEEDSLMLLSEALNFDFASKPMDEALSDEDLASMSGLQTFRDNVIAGSGKSNPSIRDFVEITQRGRLSRPVVGGPKEVADYMEEYFTTPACDGFVIAATYVPGTYEDFVKFVVPELQRRGLFHNDYEGKTLRENLGVR
;
A
#
# COMPACT_ATOMS: atom_id res chain seq x y z
N ASP A 1 -14.74 -9.91 10.60
CA ASP A 1 -14.06 -9.64 11.89
C ASP A 1 -13.19 -10.79 12.36
N LEU A 2 -13.65 -12.05 12.32
CA LEU A 2 -12.87 -13.22 12.76
C LEU A 2 -11.45 -13.30 12.14
N ARG A 3 -11.29 -12.93 10.85
CA ARG A 3 -9.96 -12.91 10.19
C ARG A 3 -9.01 -11.92 10.84
N TYR A 4 -9.51 -10.74 11.19
CA TYR A 4 -8.68 -9.73 11.86
C TYR A 4 -8.39 -10.06 13.32
N ASP A 5 -9.32 -10.71 14.04
CA ASP A 5 -9.06 -11.17 15.40
C ASP A 5 -7.94 -12.21 15.44
N ARG A 6 -7.92 -13.11 14.43
CA ARG A 6 -6.80 -14.05 14.25
C ARG A 6 -5.52 -13.35 13.84
N ALA A 7 -5.62 -12.28 13.02
CA ALA A 7 -4.46 -11.51 12.57
C ALA A 7 -3.83 -10.73 13.73
N ASP A 8 -4.64 -10.20 14.66
CA ASP A 8 -4.12 -9.55 15.87
C ASP A 8 -3.23 -10.51 16.66
N GLU A 9 -3.75 -11.69 17.02
CA GLU A 9 -2.98 -12.70 17.74
C GLU A 9 -1.75 -13.19 16.96
N PHE A 10 -1.86 -13.28 15.63
CA PHE A 10 -0.73 -13.64 14.77
C PHE A 10 0.39 -12.59 14.84
N VAL A 11 0.06 -11.30 14.76
CA VAL A 11 1.05 -10.21 14.86
C VAL A 11 1.71 -10.20 16.24
N GLU A 12 0.96 -10.40 17.33
CA GLU A 12 1.52 -10.55 18.68
C GLU A 12 2.58 -11.67 18.75
N ILE A 13 2.27 -12.82 18.15
CA ILE A 13 3.23 -13.95 18.10
C ILE A 13 4.46 -13.60 17.27
N VAL A 14 4.28 -12.96 16.11
CA VAL A 14 5.40 -12.58 15.25
C VAL A 14 6.32 -11.60 15.96
N LEU A 15 5.78 -10.57 16.59
CA LEU A 15 6.55 -9.60 17.37
C LEU A 15 7.27 -10.29 18.55
N GLY A 16 6.57 -11.14 19.29
CA GLY A 16 7.16 -11.89 20.39
C GLY A 16 8.29 -12.84 19.94
N HIS A 17 8.19 -13.42 18.74
CA HIS A 17 9.29 -14.20 18.17
C HIS A 17 10.48 -13.33 17.79
N TRP A 18 10.27 -12.16 17.18
CA TRP A 18 11.36 -11.23 16.86
C TRP A 18 12.04 -10.70 18.12
N ASP A 19 11.32 -10.56 19.24
CA ASP A 19 11.84 -10.15 20.53
C ASP A 19 12.45 -11.30 21.35
N SER A 20 12.40 -12.54 20.86
CA SER A 20 12.98 -13.70 21.56
C SER A 20 14.52 -13.67 21.64
N TRP A 21 15.18 -12.85 20.82
CA TRP A 21 16.60 -12.53 20.87
C TRP A 21 16.79 -11.07 21.30
N GLN A 22 17.58 -10.81 22.34
CA GLN A 22 17.99 -9.46 22.67
C GLN A 22 19.02 -8.93 21.67
N ASP A 23 19.15 -7.60 21.54
CA ASP A 23 20.00 -6.97 20.52
C ASP A 23 21.47 -7.43 20.54
N ASP A 24 21.99 -7.73 21.73
CA ASP A 24 23.36 -8.17 21.95
C ASP A 24 23.50 -9.67 22.25
N ALA A 25 22.49 -10.47 21.92
CA ALA A 25 22.52 -11.91 22.12
C ALA A 25 23.51 -12.63 21.19
N LEU A 26 23.71 -12.10 19.97
CA LEU A 26 24.62 -12.69 18.97
C LEU A 26 26.06 -12.28 19.23
N ILE A 27 26.95 -13.26 19.52
CA ILE A 27 28.35 -13.02 19.89
C ILE A 27 29.31 -13.39 18.75
N VAL A 28 29.13 -14.59 18.17
CA VAL A 28 29.96 -15.13 17.07
C VAL A 28 31.47 -15.13 17.38
N ASP A 29 31.83 -15.53 18.60
CA ASP A 29 33.24 -15.63 19.01
C ASP A 29 33.79 -17.03 18.69
N LYS A 30 34.66 -17.10 17.67
CA LYS A 30 35.33 -18.35 17.26
C LYS A 30 36.39 -18.84 18.26
N SER A 31 36.92 -17.97 19.10
CA SER A 31 37.95 -18.33 20.06
C SER A 31 37.39 -19.14 21.24
N THR A 32 36.16 -18.83 21.61
CA THR A 32 35.44 -19.52 22.71
C THR A 32 34.39 -20.51 22.21
N ASN A 33 34.19 -20.62 20.87
CA ASN A 33 33.10 -21.35 20.23
C ASN A 33 31.69 -20.89 20.70
N LEU A 34 31.59 -19.64 21.09
CA LEU A 34 30.31 -19.06 21.53
C LEU A 34 29.62 -18.34 20.39
N PHE A 35 28.47 -18.86 19.91
CA PHE A 35 27.67 -18.27 18.87
C PHE A 35 26.75 -17.17 19.42
N ALA A 36 26.09 -17.44 20.52
CA ALA A 36 25.14 -16.53 21.16
C ALA A 36 25.16 -16.71 22.67
N ASP A 37 24.77 -15.67 23.42
CA ASP A 37 24.53 -15.75 24.85
C ASP A 37 23.16 -16.41 25.11
N PRO A 38 23.12 -17.62 25.66
CA PRO A 38 21.87 -18.33 25.89
C PRO A 38 20.95 -17.66 26.94
N SER A 39 21.48 -16.80 27.79
CA SER A 39 20.69 -16.04 28.77
C SER A 39 19.89 -14.90 28.12
N LYS A 40 20.23 -14.50 26.88
CA LYS A 40 19.63 -13.45 26.12
C LYS A 40 18.68 -13.97 25.00
N VAL A 41 18.44 -15.27 24.96
CA VAL A 41 17.51 -15.93 24.04
C VAL A 41 16.41 -16.60 24.84
N SER A 42 15.19 -16.14 24.68
CA SER A 42 14.03 -16.60 25.46
C SER A 42 12.95 -17.23 24.58
N ARG A 43 12.24 -18.21 25.15
CA ARG A 43 11.06 -18.77 24.52
C ARG A 43 9.86 -17.85 24.69
N LEU A 44 9.00 -17.80 23.66
CA LEU A 44 7.74 -17.06 23.70
C LEU A 44 6.68 -17.82 24.53
N ASP A 45 6.62 -19.15 24.39
CA ASP A 45 5.63 -20.05 25.04
C ASP A 45 4.17 -19.54 24.94
N HIS A 46 3.80 -18.92 23.80
CA HIS A 46 2.47 -18.36 23.57
C HIS A 46 1.39 -19.45 23.52
N LYS A 47 0.29 -19.21 24.21
CA LYS A 47 -0.92 -20.03 24.16
C LYS A 47 -2.13 -19.10 24.13
N GLY A 48 -2.65 -18.83 22.94
CA GLY A 48 -3.78 -17.94 22.73
C GLY A 48 -5.04 -18.67 22.28
N LYS A 49 -6.00 -17.88 21.84
CA LYS A 49 -7.31 -18.38 21.36
C LYS A 49 -7.19 -19.13 20.04
N TYR A 50 -6.34 -18.66 19.14
CA TYR A 50 -6.25 -19.15 17.77
C TYR A 50 -4.96 -19.91 17.50
N PHE A 51 -3.89 -19.59 18.23
CA PHE A 51 -2.56 -20.12 17.97
C PHE A 51 -1.83 -20.55 19.25
N SER A 52 -0.84 -21.41 19.05
CA SER A 52 0.15 -21.73 20.08
C SER A 52 1.52 -21.80 19.42
N SER A 53 2.51 -21.15 20.04
CA SER A 53 3.86 -21.11 19.51
C SER A 53 4.89 -21.10 20.64
N ARG A 54 5.86 -22.00 20.57
CA ARG A 54 6.84 -22.17 21.64
C ARG A 54 8.01 -21.17 21.53
N GLY A 55 8.60 -21.01 20.36
CA GLY A 55 9.85 -20.30 20.19
C GLY A 55 11.06 -21.00 20.86
N PRO A 56 12.21 -20.35 20.94
CA PRO A 56 12.50 -19.03 20.38
C PRO A 56 12.46 -19.01 18.85
N PHE A 57 12.54 -17.82 18.26
CA PHE A 57 12.77 -17.72 16.83
C PHE A 57 14.15 -18.26 16.47
N THR A 58 14.29 -18.89 15.30
CA THR A 58 15.51 -19.60 14.92
C THR A 58 16.56 -18.72 14.24
N VAL A 59 16.22 -17.45 14.05
CA VAL A 59 17.08 -16.43 13.41
C VAL A 59 17.28 -15.30 14.41
N PRO A 60 18.52 -14.76 14.55
CA PRO A 60 18.80 -13.60 15.37
C PRO A 60 17.99 -12.37 14.94
N ARG A 61 17.79 -11.44 15.87
CA ARG A 61 17.15 -10.16 15.62
C ARG A 61 17.93 -9.35 14.58
N SER A 62 17.23 -8.66 13.68
CA SER A 62 17.86 -7.78 12.71
C SER A 62 18.39 -6.50 13.37
N GLU A 63 19.33 -5.80 12.72
CA GLU A 63 19.89 -4.53 13.23
C GLU A 63 18.83 -3.44 13.44
N GLN A 64 17.75 -3.45 12.65
CA GLN A 64 16.63 -2.52 12.85
C GLN A 64 15.62 -2.98 13.93
N GLY A 65 15.87 -4.09 14.59
CA GLY A 65 14.94 -4.73 15.50
C GLY A 65 13.86 -5.51 14.76
N HIS A 66 12.65 -4.95 14.66
CA HIS A 66 11.57 -5.55 13.88
C HIS A 66 11.61 -5.13 12.41
N PRO A 67 11.25 -6.01 11.47
CA PRO A 67 10.85 -5.59 10.12
C PRO A 67 9.72 -4.56 10.18
N VAL A 68 9.71 -3.62 9.25
CA VAL A 68 8.63 -2.63 9.17
C VAL A 68 7.31 -3.32 8.80
N LEU A 69 6.28 -3.13 9.61
CA LEU A 69 4.96 -3.71 9.36
C LEU A 69 4.17 -2.85 8.37
N ILE A 70 3.86 -3.44 7.22
CA ILE A 70 3.08 -2.78 6.16
C ILE A 70 1.69 -3.41 6.09
N GLN A 71 0.65 -2.57 5.95
CA GLN A 71 -0.73 -3.01 5.87
C GLN A 71 -1.50 -2.22 4.80
N ALA A 72 -2.44 -2.87 4.11
CA ALA A 72 -3.18 -2.31 2.96
C ALA A 72 -4.72 -2.30 3.14
N GLY A 73 -5.26 -2.56 4.33
CA GLY A 73 -6.72 -2.63 4.55
C GLY A 73 -7.36 -1.27 4.73
N GLN A 74 -8.37 -0.96 3.93
CA GLN A 74 -9.12 0.30 4.00
C GLN A 74 -10.54 0.14 4.59
N SER A 75 -10.99 -1.08 4.90
CA SER A 75 -12.25 -1.33 5.61
C SER A 75 -12.19 -0.86 7.07
N GLY A 76 -13.34 -0.61 7.71
CA GLY A 76 -13.34 -0.12 9.10
C GLY A 76 -12.54 -1.00 10.07
N ARG A 77 -12.63 -2.35 9.97
CA ARG A 77 -11.81 -3.26 10.79
C ARG A 77 -10.35 -3.28 10.33
N GLY A 78 -10.11 -3.14 9.02
CA GLY A 78 -8.77 -3.02 8.45
C GLY A 78 -8.05 -1.74 8.91
N GLN A 79 -8.75 -0.62 9.00
CA GLN A 79 -8.20 0.63 9.52
C GLN A 79 -7.83 0.53 11.01
N ARG A 80 -8.67 -0.12 11.84
CA ARG A 80 -8.33 -0.39 13.25
C ARG A 80 -7.10 -1.27 13.39
N PHE A 81 -6.99 -2.32 12.58
CA PHE A 81 -5.81 -3.18 12.55
C PHE A 81 -4.57 -2.39 12.12
N ALA A 82 -4.68 -1.53 11.09
CA ALA A 82 -3.60 -0.65 10.67
C ALA A 82 -3.20 0.33 11.79
N ALA A 83 -4.16 0.98 12.43
CA ALA A 83 -3.90 1.90 13.55
C ALA A 83 -3.16 1.22 14.69
N GLN A 84 -3.45 -0.06 14.96
CA GLN A 84 -2.82 -0.82 16.03
C GLN A 84 -1.41 -1.30 15.68
N TRP A 85 -1.20 -1.82 14.47
CA TRP A 85 0.00 -2.58 14.15
C TRP A 85 0.88 -1.94 13.06
N ALA A 86 0.28 -1.27 12.06
CA ALA A 86 1.04 -0.83 10.91
C ALA A 86 1.96 0.35 11.21
N GLU A 87 3.15 0.31 10.62
CA GLU A 87 4.11 1.41 10.62
C GLU A 87 4.10 2.10 9.26
N LEU A 88 3.69 1.39 8.22
CA LEU A 88 3.42 1.93 6.89
C LEU A 88 2.05 1.42 6.42
N VAL A 89 1.15 2.33 6.07
CA VAL A 89 -0.16 1.99 5.51
C VAL A 89 -0.16 2.32 4.04
N PHE A 90 -0.37 1.29 3.22
CA PHE A 90 -0.54 1.42 1.79
C PHE A 90 -1.99 1.74 1.45
N VAL A 91 -2.22 2.83 0.71
CA VAL A 91 -3.56 3.31 0.37
C VAL A 91 -3.68 3.70 -1.10
N GLY A 92 -4.88 3.60 -1.65
CA GLY A 92 -5.24 4.15 -2.95
C GLY A 92 -6.44 5.09 -2.79
N TYR A 93 -6.30 6.35 -3.18
CA TYR A 93 -7.35 7.35 -3.06
C TYR A 93 -7.87 7.77 -4.43
N PRO A 94 -9.20 7.93 -4.60
CA PRO A 94 -9.77 8.38 -5.85
C PRO A 94 -9.50 9.88 -6.14
N ASN A 95 -9.33 10.68 -5.08
CA ASN A 95 -9.04 12.11 -5.17
C ASN A 95 -8.47 12.65 -3.83
N LEU A 96 -7.99 13.87 -3.85
CA LEU A 96 -7.36 14.55 -2.71
C LEU A 96 -8.33 14.73 -1.53
N GLU A 97 -9.57 15.12 -1.78
CA GLU A 97 -10.58 15.33 -0.73
C GLU A 97 -10.83 14.04 0.07
N PHE A 98 -10.99 12.92 -0.63
CA PHE A 98 -11.11 11.62 0.01
C PHE A 98 -9.85 11.27 0.80
N GLY A 99 -8.68 11.50 0.20
CA GLY A 99 -7.37 11.24 0.83
C GLY A 99 -7.21 11.99 2.14
N THR A 100 -7.53 13.28 2.17
CA THR A 100 -7.44 14.12 3.37
C THR A 100 -8.33 13.61 4.51
N LYS A 101 -9.58 13.24 4.19
CA LYS A 101 -10.53 12.69 5.17
C LYS A 101 -10.05 11.32 5.70
N ALA A 102 -9.59 10.45 4.83
CA ALA A 102 -9.11 9.13 5.19
C ALA A 102 -7.82 9.19 6.02
N TYR A 103 -6.90 10.07 5.65
CA TYR A 103 -5.67 10.33 6.41
C TYR A 103 -5.99 10.78 7.84
N ALA A 104 -6.83 11.82 7.98
CA ALA A 104 -7.25 12.33 9.29
C ALA A 104 -7.93 11.24 10.14
N SER A 105 -8.83 10.46 9.54
CA SER A 105 -9.51 9.35 10.23
C SER A 105 -8.55 8.30 10.75
N LEU A 106 -7.58 7.89 9.93
CA LEU A 106 -6.62 6.85 10.31
C LEU A 106 -5.67 7.33 11.42
N LYS A 107 -5.19 8.58 11.33
CA LYS A 107 -4.37 9.19 12.38
C LYS A 107 -5.15 9.35 13.70
N ALA A 108 -6.43 9.72 13.63
CA ALA A 108 -7.29 9.82 14.82
C ALA A 108 -7.48 8.46 15.50
N GLN A 109 -7.68 7.37 14.74
CA GLN A 109 -7.79 6.01 15.31
C GLN A 109 -6.51 5.59 16.03
N ALA A 110 -5.33 5.97 15.56
CA ALA A 110 -4.08 5.72 16.27
C ALA A 110 -4.06 6.44 17.63
N VAL A 111 -4.49 7.70 17.66
CA VAL A 111 -4.59 8.49 18.92
C VAL A 111 -5.60 7.86 19.88
N GLU A 112 -6.77 7.41 19.42
CA GLU A 112 -7.80 6.77 20.25
C GLU A 112 -7.29 5.54 21.01
N ILE A 113 -6.36 4.79 20.42
CA ILE A 113 -5.75 3.62 21.08
C ILE A 113 -4.46 3.95 21.84
N GLY A 114 -4.12 5.25 21.98
CA GLY A 114 -2.94 5.71 22.71
C GLY A 114 -1.63 5.60 21.95
N ARG A 115 -1.67 5.40 20.62
CA ARG A 115 -0.49 5.34 19.76
C ARG A 115 -0.13 6.71 19.20
N ASP A 116 1.16 7.03 19.14
CA ASP A 116 1.64 8.23 18.45
C ASP A 116 1.27 8.15 16.95
N PRO A 117 0.46 9.08 16.42
CA PRO A 117 0.12 9.09 14.99
C PRO A 117 1.34 9.32 14.08
N GLY A 118 2.43 9.89 14.61
CA GLY A 118 3.71 10.03 13.91
C GLY A 118 4.47 8.73 13.71
N SER A 119 4.17 7.68 14.50
CA SER A 119 4.77 6.35 14.36
C SER A 119 4.21 5.55 13.17
N MET A 120 3.22 6.07 12.47
CA MET A 120 2.58 5.44 11.32
C MET A 120 2.67 6.37 10.11
N ARG A 121 3.25 5.87 9.01
CA ARG A 121 3.30 6.56 7.72
C ARG A 121 2.19 6.05 6.81
N ILE A 122 1.61 6.94 6.04
CA ILE A 122 0.56 6.61 5.05
C ILE A 122 1.12 6.89 3.67
N ALA A 123 1.23 5.86 2.84
CA ALA A 123 1.79 5.94 1.50
C ALA A 123 0.69 5.76 0.44
N HIS A 124 0.49 6.79 -0.37
CA HIS A 124 -0.51 6.79 -1.44
C HIS A 124 0.05 6.16 -2.71
N LEU A 125 -0.70 5.20 -3.27
CA LEU A 125 -0.39 4.57 -4.55
C LEU A 125 -0.59 5.53 -5.69
N ILE A 126 0.44 5.73 -6.50
CA ILE A 126 0.35 6.40 -7.79
C ILE A 126 0.94 5.53 -8.90
N ALA A 127 0.39 5.63 -10.11
CA ALA A 127 0.88 4.95 -11.30
C ALA A 127 1.33 6.02 -12.31
N PRO A 128 2.59 6.51 -12.25
CA PRO A 128 3.02 7.61 -13.10
C PRO A 128 3.32 7.14 -14.53
N VAL A 129 2.95 7.99 -15.52
CA VAL A 129 3.44 7.93 -16.88
C VAL A 129 4.24 9.19 -17.13
N VAL A 130 5.56 9.06 -17.14
CA VAL A 130 6.51 10.17 -17.14
C VAL A 130 7.28 10.22 -18.46
N ALA A 131 7.55 11.44 -18.92
CA ALA A 131 8.53 11.71 -19.97
C ALA A 131 9.25 13.05 -19.70
N ALA A 132 10.12 13.52 -20.58
CA ALA A 132 10.82 14.79 -20.40
C ALA A 132 9.86 16.00 -20.42
N THR A 133 8.76 15.90 -21.16
CA THR A 133 7.70 16.90 -21.24
C THR A 133 6.32 16.28 -21.04
N LYS A 134 5.33 17.14 -20.71
CA LYS A 134 3.93 16.70 -20.59
C LYS A 134 3.40 16.12 -21.91
N ALA A 135 3.74 16.74 -23.05
CA ALA A 135 3.28 16.26 -24.36
C ALA A 135 3.80 14.85 -24.66
N GLU A 136 5.10 14.61 -24.45
CA GLU A 136 5.69 13.27 -24.62
C GLU A 136 5.09 12.24 -23.65
N ALA A 137 4.74 12.64 -22.42
CA ALA A 137 4.09 11.75 -21.46
C ALA A 137 2.66 11.38 -21.91
N GLU A 138 1.91 12.33 -22.47
CA GLU A 138 0.59 12.07 -23.05
C GLU A 138 0.67 11.15 -24.28
N ASP A 139 1.66 11.35 -25.17
CA ASP A 139 1.91 10.46 -26.29
C ASP A 139 2.23 9.03 -25.81
N LYS A 140 3.11 8.92 -24.80
CA LYS A 140 3.44 7.64 -24.18
C LYS A 140 2.20 6.98 -23.57
N ARG A 141 1.35 7.74 -22.86
CA ARG A 141 0.08 7.24 -22.33
C ARG A 141 -0.81 6.69 -23.44
N ALA A 142 -0.95 7.45 -24.54
CA ALA A 142 -1.77 7.05 -25.68
C ALA A 142 -1.27 5.73 -26.32
N GLU A 143 0.05 5.51 -26.39
CA GLU A 143 0.61 4.25 -26.88
C GLU A 143 0.34 3.08 -25.90
N LEU A 144 0.50 3.31 -24.59
CA LEU A 144 0.20 2.29 -23.56
C LEU A 144 -1.29 1.90 -23.55
N GLU A 145 -2.19 2.84 -23.86
CA GLU A 145 -3.63 2.58 -23.93
C GLU A 145 -4.07 1.73 -25.12
N LYS A 146 -3.22 1.58 -26.14
CA LYS A 146 -3.48 0.70 -27.29
C LYS A 146 -3.18 -0.77 -27.00
N LEU A 147 -2.35 -1.06 -26.00
CA LEU A 147 -1.84 -2.40 -25.72
C LEU A 147 -2.90 -3.37 -25.14
N PRO A 148 -3.70 -2.98 -24.12
CA PRO A 148 -4.70 -3.89 -23.58
C PRO A 148 -5.83 -4.15 -24.56
N ILE A 149 -6.29 -5.38 -24.62
CA ILE A 149 -7.50 -5.76 -25.31
C ILE A 149 -8.72 -5.77 -24.37
N GLU A 150 -9.91 -5.82 -24.91
CA GLU A 150 -11.15 -5.77 -24.11
C GLU A 150 -11.23 -6.96 -23.15
N GLU A 151 -10.87 -8.14 -23.61
CA GLU A 151 -10.86 -9.36 -22.83
C GLU A 151 -9.98 -9.25 -21.57
N ASP A 152 -8.80 -8.64 -21.67
CA ASP A 152 -7.92 -8.41 -20.51
C ASP A 152 -8.62 -7.56 -19.45
N SER A 153 -9.35 -6.54 -19.88
CA SER A 153 -10.08 -5.64 -18.99
C SER A 153 -11.20 -6.36 -18.25
N LEU A 154 -11.95 -7.20 -18.97
CA LEU A 154 -13.02 -8.02 -18.39
C LEU A 154 -12.46 -9.06 -17.43
N MET A 155 -11.33 -9.68 -17.74
CA MET A 155 -10.66 -10.63 -16.86
C MET A 155 -10.20 -9.95 -15.55
N LEU A 156 -9.54 -8.80 -15.62
CA LEU A 156 -9.08 -8.06 -14.44
C LEU A 156 -10.26 -7.62 -13.56
N LEU A 157 -11.34 -7.12 -14.16
CA LEU A 157 -12.55 -6.75 -13.43
C LEU A 157 -13.21 -7.97 -12.80
N SER A 158 -13.26 -9.10 -13.50
CA SER A 158 -13.84 -10.35 -12.99
C SER A 158 -13.06 -10.86 -11.79
N GLU A 159 -11.74 -10.84 -11.83
CA GLU A 159 -10.88 -11.20 -10.71
C GLU A 159 -11.07 -10.25 -9.52
N ALA A 160 -11.03 -8.93 -9.77
CA ALA A 160 -11.12 -7.93 -8.72
C ALA A 160 -12.47 -7.94 -8.00
N LEU A 161 -13.56 -8.18 -8.71
CA LEU A 161 -14.92 -8.09 -8.20
C LEU A 161 -15.59 -9.45 -7.96
N ASN A 162 -14.93 -10.54 -8.34
CA ASN A 162 -15.49 -11.91 -8.30
C ASN A 162 -16.88 -11.97 -8.96
N PHE A 163 -16.98 -11.45 -10.18
CA PHE A 163 -18.17 -11.41 -11.01
C PHE A 163 -17.78 -11.62 -12.48
N ASP A 164 -18.53 -12.43 -13.21
CA ASP A 164 -18.23 -12.70 -14.63
C ASP A 164 -18.68 -11.54 -15.53
N PHE A 165 -17.77 -10.58 -15.77
CA PHE A 165 -18.01 -9.44 -16.65
C PHE A 165 -18.17 -9.83 -18.13
N ALA A 166 -17.71 -11.01 -18.55
CA ALA A 166 -17.89 -11.49 -19.92
C ALA A 166 -19.27 -12.10 -20.20
N SER A 167 -20.06 -12.32 -19.15
CA SER A 167 -21.40 -12.96 -19.25
C SER A 167 -22.48 -12.05 -19.82
N LYS A 168 -22.22 -10.75 -19.96
CA LYS A 168 -23.21 -9.75 -20.39
C LYS A 168 -22.66 -8.80 -21.46
N PRO A 169 -23.56 -8.18 -22.27
CA PRO A 169 -23.14 -7.16 -23.23
C PRO A 169 -22.51 -5.94 -22.55
N MET A 170 -21.50 -5.35 -23.19
CA MET A 170 -20.72 -4.19 -22.67
C MET A 170 -21.58 -2.99 -22.29
N ASP A 171 -22.62 -2.69 -23.06
CA ASP A 171 -23.45 -1.50 -22.91
C ASP A 171 -24.73 -1.77 -22.09
N GLU A 172 -24.96 -2.99 -21.63
CA GLU A 172 -26.07 -3.33 -20.76
C GLU A 172 -25.85 -2.81 -19.35
N ALA A 173 -26.84 -2.12 -18.80
CA ALA A 173 -26.81 -1.69 -17.41
C ALA A 173 -26.89 -2.90 -16.48
N LEU A 174 -26.00 -2.98 -15.50
CA LEU A 174 -26.02 -4.04 -14.50
C LEU A 174 -27.23 -3.87 -13.55
N SER A 175 -27.89 -4.97 -13.24
CA SER A 175 -29.00 -4.96 -12.28
C SER A 175 -28.50 -4.81 -10.84
N ASP A 176 -29.40 -4.44 -9.93
CA ASP A 176 -29.09 -4.42 -8.48
C ASP A 176 -28.63 -5.79 -7.98
N GLU A 177 -29.16 -6.88 -8.54
CA GLU A 177 -28.76 -8.24 -8.23
C GLU A 177 -27.31 -8.54 -8.70
N ASP A 178 -26.95 -8.09 -9.90
CA ASP A 178 -25.57 -8.21 -10.42
C ASP A 178 -24.60 -7.47 -9.49
N LEU A 179 -24.90 -6.22 -9.16
CA LEU A 179 -24.06 -5.41 -8.28
C LEU A 179 -23.94 -6.01 -6.86
N ALA A 180 -25.02 -6.58 -6.34
CA ALA A 180 -25.02 -7.25 -5.04
C ALA A 180 -24.23 -8.57 -5.05
N SER A 181 -24.19 -9.27 -6.19
CA SER A 181 -23.45 -10.53 -6.35
C SER A 181 -21.93 -10.36 -6.40
N MET A 182 -21.46 -9.16 -6.69
CA MET A 182 -20.02 -8.83 -6.70
C MET A 182 -19.45 -8.94 -5.28
N SER A 183 -18.74 -10.04 -5.00
CA SER A 183 -18.23 -10.38 -3.66
C SER A 183 -16.74 -10.04 -3.46
N GLY A 184 -16.08 -9.48 -4.48
CA GLY A 184 -14.67 -9.10 -4.44
C GLY A 184 -14.39 -7.79 -3.69
N LEU A 185 -13.60 -6.89 -4.28
CA LEU A 185 -13.19 -5.61 -3.70
C LEU A 185 -14.35 -4.61 -3.64
N GLN A 186 -15.13 -4.61 -2.54
CA GLN A 186 -16.33 -3.81 -2.38
C GLN A 186 -16.08 -2.31 -2.57
N THR A 187 -15.01 -1.77 -1.96
CA THR A 187 -14.64 -0.36 -2.11
C THR A 187 -14.35 0.01 -3.57
N PHE A 188 -13.78 -0.91 -4.35
CA PHE A 188 -13.51 -0.70 -5.77
C PHE A 188 -14.83 -0.61 -6.57
N ARG A 189 -15.77 -1.53 -6.33
CA ARG A 189 -17.11 -1.49 -6.91
C ARG A 189 -17.81 -0.17 -6.59
N ASP A 190 -17.84 0.21 -5.30
CA ASP A 190 -18.54 1.39 -4.83
C ASP A 190 -17.94 2.69 -5.41
N ASN A 191 -16.62 2.74 -5.60
CA ASN A 191 -15.95 3.85 -6.26
C ASN A 191 -16.33 3.96 -7.74
N VAL A 192 -16.52 2.83 -8.44
CA VAL A 192 -16.99 2.84 -9.84
C VAL A 192 -18.43 3.35 -9.92
N ILE A 193 -19.32 2.85 -9.07
CA ILE A 193 -20.72 3.29 -9.02
C ILE A 193 -20.77 4.81 -8.78
N ALA A 194 -20.06 5.30 -7.76
CA ALA A 194 -19.99 6.72 -7.45
C ALA A 194 -19.38 7.54 -8.61
N GLY A 195 -18.32 7.04 -9.23
CA GLY A 195 -17.63 7.71 -10.33
C GLY A 195 -18.44 7.77 -11.63
N SER A 196 -19.34 6.79 -11.85
CA SER A 196 -20.22 6.75 -13.03
C SER A 196 -21.36 7.78 -12.97
N GLY A 197 -21.73 8.20 -11.77
CA GLY A 197 -22.94 9.01 -11.53
C GLY A 197 -24.24 8.27 -11.82
N LYS A 198 -24.20 6.93 -11.98
CA LYS A 198 -25.33 6.06 -12.29
C LYS A 198 -25.56 5.09 -11.12
N SER A 199 -26.81 4.78 -10.81
CA SER A 199 -27.13 3.69 -9.84
C SER A 199 -26.75 2.31 -10.40
N ASN A 200 -26.94 2.14 -11.70
CA ASN A 200 -26.74 0.89 -12.42
C ASN A 200 -25.75 1.13 -13.60
N PRO A 201 -24.44 1.19 -13.34
CA PRO A 201 -23.45 1.35 -14.40
C PRO A 201 -23.41 0.12 -15.31
N SER A 202 -23.04 0.32 -16.58
CA SER A 202 -22.79 -0.76 -17.54
C SER A 202 -21.37 -1.34 -17.36
N ILE A 203 -21.11 -2.47 -17.99
CA ILE A 203 -19.75 -3.05 -18.04
C ILE A 203 -18.78 -2.05 -18.67
N ARG A 204 -19.20 -1.32 -19.71
CA ARG A 204 -18.40 -0.25 -20.31
C ARG A 204 -18.02 0.83 -19.30
N ASP A 205 -18.96 1.26 -18.43
CA ASP A 205 -18.66 2.22 -17.38
C ASP A 205 -17.56 1.69 -16.42
N PHE A 206 -17.63 0.40 -16.06
CA PHE A 206 -16.57 -0.22 -15.26
C PHE A 206 -15.21 -0.20 -15.97
N VAL A 207 -15.16 -0.56 -17.23
CA VAL A 207 -13.93 -0.57 -18.04
C VAL A 207 -13.35 0.84 -18.18
N GLU A 208 -14.19 1.85 -18.48
CA GLU A 208 -13.73 3.23 -18.70
C GLU A 208 -13.30 3.91 -17.39
N ILE A 209 -14.09 3.79 -16.32
CA ILE A 209 -13.81 4.45 -15.04
C ILE A 209 -12.57 3.85 -14.38
N THR A 210 -12.39 2.55 -14.48
CA THR A 210 -11.22 1.86 -13.92
C THR A 210 -10.03 1.87 -14.85
N GLN A 211 -10.16 2.49 -16.03
CA GLN A 211 -9.14 2.41 -17.07
C GLN A 211 -8.69 0.97 -17.31
N ARG A 212 -9.67 0.14 -17.64
CA ARG A 212 -9.48 -1.29 -17.96
C ARG A 212 -9.08 -2.15 -16.76
N GLY A 213 -9.80 -1.97 -15.65
CA GLY A 213 -9.62 -2.79 -14.44
C GLY A 213 -8.45 -2.38 -13.54
N ARG A 214 -7.80 -1.25 -13.80
CA ARG A 214 -6.75 -0.73 -12.93
C ARG A 214 -7.32 -0.09 -11.67
N LEU A 215 -6.65 -0.27 -10.53
CA LEU A 215 -7.09 0.27 -9.24
C LEU A 215 -6.86 1.78 -9.08
N SER A 216 -6.05 2.40 -9.94
CA SER A 216 -5.74 3.84 -9.87
C SER A 216 -5.56 4.44 -11.27
N ARG A 217 -5.98 5.70 -11.42
CA ARG A 217 -5.71 6.47 -12.64
C ARG A 217 -4.23 6.83 -12.71
N PRO A 218 -3.58 6.77 -13.89
CA PRO A 218 -2.20 7.19 -14.05
C PRO A 218 -2.04 8.70 -13.82
N VAL A 219 -0.96 9.08 -13.17
CA VAL A 219 -0.50 10.47 -13.07
C VAL A 219 0.39 10.74 -14.29
N VAL A 220 -0.10 11.51 -15.24
CA VAL A 220 0.57 11.74 -16.54
C VAL A 220 1.21 13.12 -16.58
N GLY A 221 2.49 13.20 -16.90
CA GLY A 221 3.14 14.49 -17.01
C GLY A 221 4.65 14.44 -17.14
N GLY A 222 5.26 15.60 -17.33
CA GLY A 222 6.68 15.80 -17.16
C GLY A 222 7.07 15.89 -15.69
N PRO A 223 8.36 16.21 -15.41
CA PRO A 223 8.88 16.31 -14.03
C PRO A 223 8.04 17.22 -13.14
N LYS A 224 7.65 18.37 -13.69
CA LYS A 224 6.91 19.40 -12.94
C LYS A 224 5.51 18.93 -12.55
N GLU A 225 4.73 18.44 -13.51
CA GLU A 225 3.33 18.07 -13.28
C GLU A 225 3.22 16.91 -12.30
N VAL A 226 4.10 15.91 -12.40
CA VAL A 226 4.09 14.77 -11.46
C VAL A 226 4.54 15.21 -10.07
N ALA A 227 5.57 16.08 -9.99
CA ALA A 227 6.01 16.63 -8.71
C ALA A 227 4.95 17.56 -8.09
N ASP A 228 4.23 18.38 -8.87
CA ASP A 228 3.12 19.23 -8.40
C ASP A 228 2.02 18.36 -7.74
N TYR A 229 1.63 17.26 -8.41
CA TYR A 229 0.67 16.30 -7.86
C TYR A 229 1.13 15.71 -6.53
N MET A 230 2.38 15.28 -6.47
CA MET A 230 2.94 14.68 -5.24
C MET A 230 3.05 15.71 -4.12
N GLU A 231 3.50 16.92 -4.42
CA GLU A 231 3.60 18.02 -3.45
C GLU A 231 2.23 18.40 -2.90
N GLU A 232 1.19 18.48 -3.74
CA GLU A 232 -0.18 18.78 -3.33
C GLU A 232 -0.70 17.75 -2.32
N TYR A 233 -0.55 16.46 -2.58
CA TYR A 233 -1.00 15.40 -1.68
C TYR A 233 -0.20 15.33 -0.38
N PHE A 234 1.07 15.69 -0.43
CA PHE A 234 1.96 15.69 0.73
C PHE A 234 1.73 16.91 1.63
N THR A 235 1.60 18.10 1.05
CA THR A 235 1.42 19.36 1.80
C THR A 235 0.00 19.57 2.28
N THR A 236 -0.99 19.09 1.54
CA THR A 236 -2.37 18.95 2.02
C THR A 236 -2.46 17.58 2.69
N PRO A 237 -2.58 17.46 4.05
CA PRO A 237 -2.34 16.19 4.74
C PRO A 237 -3.22 15.04 4.22
N ALA A 238 -2.83 14.42 3.13
CA ALA A 238 -3.48 13.26 2.51
C ALA A 238 -2.58 12.01 2.54
N CYS A 239 -1.25 12.20 2.58
CA CYS A 239 -0.28 11.11 2.73
C CYS A 239 1.05 11.62 3.32
N ASP A 240 1.85 10.70 3.83
CA ASP A 240 3.23 10.94 4.31
C ASP A 240 4.27 10.55 3.24
N GLY A 241 3.85 9.93 2.13
CA GLY A 241 4.70 9.47 1.05
C GLY A 241 3.92 8.73 -0.03
N PHE A 242 4.64 8.10 -0.96
CA PHE A 242 4.03 7.48 -2.13
C PHE A 242 4.57 6.07 -2.37
N VAL A 243 3.71 5.22 -2.91
CA VAL A 243 4.09 3.94 -3.54
C VAL A 243 3.97 4.11 -5.04
N ILE A 244 5.06 3.87 -5.75
CA ILE A 244 5.10 3.98 -7.21
C ILE A 244 4.75 2.63 -7.82
N ALA A 245 3.59 2.55 -8.48
CA ALA A 245 3.20 1.39 -9.27
C ALA A 245 3.68 1.54 -10.73
N ALA A 246 4.21 0.46 -11.28
CA ALA A 246 4.62 0.46 -12.67
C ALA A 246 3.41 0.42 -13.61
N THR A 247 3.37 1.32 -14.58
CA THR A 247 2.47 1.24 -15.74
C THR A 247 3.06 0.34 -16.83
N TYR A 248 4.39 0.26 -16.88
CA TYR A 248 5.19 -0.68 -17.68
C TYR A 248 6.58 -0.86 -17.04
N VAL A 249 7.18 -2.02 -17.22
CA VAL A 249 8.45 -2.41 -16.56
C VAL A 249 9.56 -2.58 -17.61
N PRO A 250 10.78 -2.08 -17.34
CA PRO A 250 11.25 -1.32 -16.17
C PRO A 250 11.04 0.18 -16.30
N GLY A 251 10.62 0.67 -17.45
CA GLY A 251 10.70 2.06 -17.87
C GLY A 251 9.95 3.05 -16.97
N THR A 252 8.85 2.66 -16.30
CA THR A 252 8.18 3.54 -15.33
C THR A 252 9.14 4.00 -14.23
N TYR A 253 9.92 3.07 -13.67
CA TYR A 253 10.85 3.40 -12.59
C TYR A 253 12.06 4.18 -13.11
N GLU A 254 12.58 3.83 -14.29
CA GLU A 254 13.68 4.53 -14.93
C GLU A 254 13.33 5.99 -15.22
N ASP A 255 12.15 6.22 -15.81
CA ASP A 255 11.67 7.56 -16.10
C ASP A 255 11.36 8.36 -14.82
N PHE A 256 10.75 7.73 -13.82
CA PHE A 256 10.48 8.38 -12.54
C PHE A 256 11.76 8.83 -11.84
N VAL A 257 12.75 7.96 -11.76
CA VAL A 257 14.06 8.27 -11.17
C VAL A 257 14.81 9.34 -11.97
N LYS A 258 14.76 9.26 -13.28
CA LYS A 258 15.45 10.20 -14.16
C LYS A 258 14.85 11.60 -14.16
N PHE A 259 13.54 11.71 -14.13
CA PHE A 259 12.85 12.98 -14.36
C PHE A 259 12.19 13.56 -13.10
N VAL A 260 11.53 12.75 -12.27
CA VAL A 260 10.74 13.24 -11.15
C VAL A 260 11.58 13.38 -9.88
N VAL A 261 12.44 12.41 -9.58
CA VAL A 261 13.27 12.43 -8.36
C VAL A 261 14.15 13.71 -8.28
N PRO A 262 14.86 14.14 -9.34
CA PRO A 262 15.63 15.38 -9.29
C PRO A 262 14.78 16.63 -9.04
N GLU A 263 13.56 16.66 -9.55
CA GLU A 263 12.65 17.79 -9.31
C GLU A 263 12.13 17.80 -7.86
N LEU A 264 11.80 16.64 -7.29
CA LEU A 264 11.43 16.52 -5.89
C LEU A 264 12.59 16.91 -4.95
N GLN A 265 13.81 16.49 -5.28
CA GLN A 265 15.01 16.90 -4.55
C GLN A 265 15.27 18.40 -4.62
N ARG A 266 15.13 19.00 -5.81
CA ARG A 266 15.25 20.46 -6.01
C ARG A 266 14.22 21.25 -5.16
N ARG A 267 13.01 20.69 -4.96
CA ARG A 267 11.97 21.29 -4.10
C ARG A 267 12.19 21.01 -2.60
N GLY A 268 13.17 20.20 -2.22
CA GLY A 268 13.36 19.76 -0.84
C GLY A 268 12.29 18.79 -0.32
N LEU A 269 11.57 18.14 -1.24
CA LEU A 269 10.50 17.17 -0.92
C LEU A 269 10.99 15.72 -0.89
N PHE A 270 12.22 15.47 -1.33
CA PHE A 270 12.85 14.16 -1.30
C PHE A 270 14.32 14.30 -0.87
N HIS A 271 14.81 13.33 -0.13
CA HIS A 271 16.19 13.30 0.34
C HIS A 271 17.18 13.15 -0.84
N ASN A 272 18.39 13.71 -0.69
CA ASN A 272 19.47 13.54 -1.66
C ASN A 272 20.24 12.24 -1.43
N ASP A 273 20.31 11.78 -0.17
CA ASP A 273 20.94 10.53 0.24
C ASP A 273 20.24 9.98 1.49
N TYR A 274 20.45 8.70 1.79
CA TYR A 274 19.93 8.09 3.00
C TYR A 274 20.77 8.49 4.22
N GLU A 275 20.12 9.01 5.26
CA GLU A 275 20.78 9.37 6.53
C GLU A 275 20.84 8.18 7.50
N GLY A 276 19.85 7.31 7.46
CA GLY A 276 19.75 6.12 8.29
C GLY A 276 20.41 4.90 7.67
N LYS A 277 20.78 3.93 8.50
CA LYS A 277 21.36 2.65 8.08
C LYS A 277 20.30 1.60 7.79
N THR A 278 19.09 1.78 8.29
CA THR A 278 17.99 0.83 8.19
C THR A 278 16.77 1.44 7.50
N LEU A 279 15.89 0.59 6.95
CA LEU A 279 14.61 1.04 6.39
C LEU A 279 13.78 1.82 7.41
N ARG A 280 13.74 1.33 8.65
CA ARG A 280 12.99 1.93 9.76
C ARG A 280 13.45 3.37 10.04
N GLU A 281 14.76 3.57 10.13
CA GLU A 281 15.35 4.91 10.33
C GLU A 281 15.01 5.85 9.16
N ASN A 282 15.13 5.38 7.93
CA ASN A 282 14.86 6.19 6.74
C ASN A 282 13.36 6.49 6.55
N LEU A 283 12.47 5.65 7.04
CA LEU A 283 11.02 5.94 7.09
C LEU A 283 10.63 6.84 8.27
N GLY A 284 11.52 7.05 9.24
CA GLY A 284 11.25 7.81 10.46
C GLY A 284 10.14 7.19 11.32
N VAL A 285 10.02 5.85 11.31
CA VAL A 285 9.10 5.11 12.18
C VAL A 285 9.89 4.52 13.36
N ARG A 286 9.32 4.62 14.57
CA ARG A 286 9.96 4.23 15.84
C ARG A 286 9.14 3.17 16.57
#